data_16833fd2a6055f5d540f3ddddadd3b44
#
_entry.id   16833fd2a6055f5d540f3ddddadd3b44
#
_cell.length_a   1.000
_cell.length_b   1.000
_cell.length_c   1.000
_cell.angle_alpha   90.00
_cell.angle_beta   90.00
_cell.angle_gamma   90.00
#
_symmetry.space_group_name_H-M   'P 1'
#
loop_
_entity.id
_entity.type
_entity.pdbx_description
1 polymer ?
#
loop_
_entity_poly.entity_id
_entity_poly.type
_entity_poly.pdbx_seq_one_letter_code
_entity_poly.pdbx_strand_id
1 'polypeptide(L)'
;MKDNSKLIHELRKVVGRKYVFTDSLNKEPFSKGWRYGEGNALAVIKPGILIELWDVLKICVKEDMIIIMQAANTGLTGGSTPYGSGYDRPIIIINTMRIDHIHLINDGNQIIGLAGSTLYDLEKKLKPIGKEPHSVIGSTSIGASIVGGVCNNSGGSLVKRGPAYTELALYAKVNKNGELELVNELDINLGKSPEEILINLQNKNYTNLDIIKSKKLASDDKYVEIIRDVESKTPSRFNADKRLLYNASGSAGKIAVFAVRMDTYDIPKKNQVFYVGTNDSKVFTQIRRDILSNFKTLPTSGDYLHRDCYDAAKKYSK
;
A
#
# COMPACT_ATOMS: atom_id res chain seq x y z
N MET A 1 -26.17 2.11 -25.15
CA MET A 1 -25.40 1.71 -23.94
C MET A 1 -25.60 0.22 -23.74
N LYS A 2 -24.49 -0.55 -23.53
CA LYS A 2 -24.58 -1.99 -23.22
C LYS A 2 -25.37 -2.14 -21.91
N ASP A 3 -26.35 -3.04 -21.88
CA ASP A 3 -27.09 -3.33 -20.64
C ASP A 3 -26.16 -4.07 -19.67
N ASN A 4 -25.79 -3.40 -18.57
CA ASN A 4 -24.91 -3.95 -17.54
C ASN A 4 -25.67 -4.63 -16.39
N SER A 5 -26.99 -4.83 -16.53
CA SER A 5 -27.83 -5.41 -15.45
C SER A 5 -27.39 -6.81 -15.07
N LYS A 6 -27.00 -7.64 -16.05
CA LYS A 6 -26.49 -9.00 -15.84
C LYS A 6 -25.16 -8.98 -15.07
N LEU A 7 -24.22 -8.13 -15.47
CA LEU A 7 -22.94 -7.95 -14.77
C LEU A 7 -23.16 -7.57 -13.29
N ILE A 8 -23.98 -6.56 -13.04
CA ILE A 8 -24.30 -6.12 -11.67
C ILE A 8 -24.96 -7.23 -10.86
N HIS A 9 -25.82 -8.02 -11.49
CA HIS A 9 -26.45 -9.16 -10.83
C HIS A 9 -25.43 -10.24 -10.44
N GLU A 10 -24.49 -10.59 -11.31
CA GLU A 10 -23.41 -11.55 -11.02
C GLU A 10 -22.49 -11.04 -9.89
N LEU A 11 -22.08 -9.77 -9.92
CA LEU A 11 -21.28 -9.18 -8.86
C LEU A 11 -22.01 -9.19 -7.50
N ARG A 12 -23.34 -8.94 -7.50
CA ARG A 12 -24.16 -9.02 -6.29
C ARG A 12 -24.26 -10.43 -5.71
N LYS A 13 -24.21 -11.47 -6.56
CA LYS A 13 -24.16 -12.86 -6.09
C LYS A 13 -22.86 -13.19 -5.35
N VAL A 14 -21.74 -12.62 -5.79
CA VAL A 14 -20.43 -12.86 -5.18
C VAL A 14 -20.33 -12.18 -3.82
N VAL A 15 -20.51 -10.85 -3.75
CA VAL A 15 -20.19 -10.07 -2.54
C VAL A 15 -21.41 -9.72 -1.69
N GLY A 16 -22.64 -10.03 -2.19
CA GLY A 16 -23.89 -9.61 -1.57
C GLY A 16 -24.35 -8.21 -2.01
N ARG A 17 -25.69 -8.03 -2.13
CA ARG A 17 -26.30 -6.82 -2.68
C ARG A 17 -25.86 -5.52 -1.96
N LYS A 18 -25.71 -5.56 -0.64
CA LYS A 18 -25.32 -4.39 0.20
C LYS A 18 -23.89 -3.89 -0.04
N TYR A 19 -23.07 -4.66 -0.76
CA TYR A 19 -21.67 -4.34 -1.05
C TYR A 19 -21.41 -4.02 -2.52
N VAL A 20 -22.49 -3.79 -3.31
CA VAL A 20 -22.44 -3.36 -4.71
C VAL A 20 -23.19 -2.05 -4.84
N PHE A 21 -22.48 -0.95 -4.94
CA PHE A 21 -23.03 0.39 -5.04
C PHE A 21 -23.15 0.80 -6.51
N THR A 22 -24.35 1.11 -6.97
CA THR A 22 -24.62 1.53 -8.34
C THR A 22 -25.21 2.92 -8.44
N ASP A 23 -25.80 3.42 -7.36
CA ASP A 23 -26.34 4.77 -7.28
C ASP A 23 -25.25 5.81 -6.99
N SER A 24 -25.47 7.05 -7.43
CA SER A 24 -24.48 8.12 -7.35
C SER A 24 -24.11 8.47 -5.91
N LEU A 25 -25.07 8.50 -4.99
CA LEU A 25 -24.83 8.89 -3.60
C LEU A 25 -23.84 7.94 -2.90
N ASN A 26 -24.06 6.62 -3.04
CA ASN A 26 -23.20 5.63 -2.41
C ASN A 26 -21.84 5.49 -3.12
N LYS A 27 -21.73 5.83 -4.43
CA LYS A 27 -20.47 5.79 -5.18
C LYS A 27 -19.57 7.00 -4.94
N GLU A 28 -20.14 8.17 -4.62
CA GLU A 28 -19.41 9.44 -4.53
C GLU A 28 -18.15 9.36 -3.66
N PRO A 29 -18.18 8.81 -2.42
CA PRO A 29 -16.99 8.74 -1.56
C PRO A 29 -15.83 7.93 -2.15
N PHE A 30 -16.12 7.02 -3.08
CA PHE A 30 -15.14 6.16 -3.74
C PHE A 30 -14.68 6.72 -5.08
N SER A 31 -15.48 7.58 -5.69
CA SER A 31 -15.23 8.18 -7.00
C SER A 31 -14.42 9.47 -6.93
N LYS A 32 -14.16 9.96 -5.72
CA LYS A 32 -13.41 11.19 -5.44
C LYS A 32 -12.20 10.89 -4.56
N GLY A 33 -11.03 11.32 -4.98
CA GLY A 33 -9.79 11.15 -4.24
C GLY A 33 -9.70 12.10 -3.04
N TRP A 34 -8.82 11.79 -2.10
CA TRP A 34 -8.62 12.61 -0.90
C TRP A 34 -8.28 14.08 -1.22
N ARG A 35 -7.44 14.30 -2.22
CA ARG A 35 -7.05 15.66 -2.67
C ARG A 35 -7.16 15.85 -4.16
N TYR A 36 -7.10 14.78 -4.92
CA TYR A 36 -7.05 14.85 -6.37
C TYR A 36 -7.70 13.61 -6.99
N GLY A 37 -8.32 13.82 -8.14
CA GLY A 37 -9.01 12.77 -8.91
C GLY A 37 -10.50 12.72 -8.57
N GLU A 38 -11.33 12.85 -9.61
CA GLU A 38 -12.77 12.69 -9.55
C GLU A 38 -13.28 12.23 -10.92
N GLY A 39 -14.16 11.24 -10.91
CA GLY A 39 -14.74 10.71 -12.14
C GLY A 39 -15.89 9.75 -11.86
N ASN A 40 -16.39 9.11 -12.91
CA ASN A 40 -17.55 8.23 -12.81
C ASN A 40 -17.14 6.76 -12.90
N ALA A 41 -17.74 5.93 -12.05
CA ALA A 41 -17.68 4.47 -12.15
C ALA A 41 -19.07 3.90 -12.37
N LEU A 42 -19.18 2.77 -13.08
CA LEU A 42 -20.41 2.01 -13.22
C LEU A 42 -20.88 1.51 -11.86
N ALA A 43 -19.96 0.92 -11.09
CA ALA A 43 -20.22 0.44 -9.75
C ALA A 43 -18.98 0.45 -8.86
N VAL A 44 -19.22 0.44 -7.54
CA VAL A 44 -18.21 0.16 -6.51
C VAL A 44 -18.54 -1.18 -5.88
N ILE A 45 -17.55 -2.08 -5.86
CA ILE A 45 -17.67 -3.43 -5.33
C ILE A 45 -16.78 -3.56 -4.10
N LYS A 46 -17.32 -4.11 -3.01
CA LYS A 46 -16.59 -4.24 -1.73
C LYS A 46 -16.50 -5.70 -1.29
N PRO A 47 -15.56 -6.50 -1.85
CA PRO A 47 -15.34 -7.87 -1.40
C PRO A 47 -14.91 -7.90 0.07
N GLY A 48 -15.33 -8.94 0.81
CA GLY A 48 -15.03 -9.09 2.23
C GLY A 48 -13.96 -10.13 2.53
N ILE A 49 -13.66 -11.01 1.56
CA ILE A 49 -12.64 -12.06 1.67
C ILE A 49 -11.89 -12.19 0.35
N LEU A 50 -10.73 -12.86 0.39
CA LEU A 50 -9.84 -12.98 -0.78
C LEU A 50 -10.49 -13.72 -1.95
N ILE A 51 -11.31 -14.74 -1.69
CA ILE A 51 -12.00 -15.48 -2.75
C ILE A 51 -13.07 -14.62 -3.44
N GLU A 52 -13.79 -13.78 -2.70
CA GLU A 52 -14.74 -12.82 -3.30
C GLU A 52 -14.00 -11.83 -4.22
N LEU A 53 -12.82 -11.34 -3.80
CA LEU A 53 -11.99 -10.45 -4.63
C LEU A 53 -11.58 -11.15 -5.93
N TRP A 54 -11.16 -12.41 -5.85
CA TRP A 54 -10.80 -13.23 -7.01
C TRP A 54 -11.95 -13.40 -7.98
N ASP A 55 -13.14 -13.77 -7.47
CA ASP A 55 -14.33 -13.96 -8.29
C ASP A 55 -14.82 -12.65 -8.94
N VAL A 56 -14.76 -11.53 -8.22
CA VAL A 56 -15.05 -10.21 -8.78
C VAL A 56 -14.09 -9.87 -9.92
N LEU A 57 -12.79 -10.12 -9.75
CA LEU A 57 -11.79 -9.89 -10.80
C LEU A 57 -12.05 -10.77 -12.03
N LYS A 58 -12.38 -12.07 -11.86
CA LYS A 58 -12.73 -12.98 -12.96
C LYS A 58 -13.92 -12.43 -13.78
N ILE A 59 -14.95 -11.94 -13.09
CA ILE A 59 -16.14 -11.37 -13.76
C ILE A 59 -15.75 -10.08 -14.51
N CYS A 60 -14.99 -9.18 -13.87
CA CYS A 60 -14.60 -7.91 -14.50
C CYS A 60 -13.70 -8.10 -15.72
N VAL A 61 -12.75 -9.04 -15.66
CA VAL A 61 -11.86 -9.36 -16.80
C VAL A 61 -12.67 -9.97 -17.95
N LYS A 62 -13.55 -10.94 -17.66
CA LYS A 62 -14.42 -11.57 -18.65
C LYS A 62 -15.33 -10.57 -19.38
N GLU A 63 -15.84 -9.57 -18.67
CA GLU A 63 -16.73 -8.54 -19.21
C GLU A 63 -15.97 -7.32 -19.75
N ASP A 64 -14.65 -7.40 -19.83
CA ASP A 64 -13.74 -6.35 -20.34
C ASP A 64 -13.95 -4.98 -19.66
N MET A 65 -14.06 -4.99 -18.32
CA MET A 65 -14.23 -3.78 -17.52
C MET A 65 -12.86 -3.13 -17.22
N ILE A 66 -12.85 -1.80 -17.14
CA ILE A 66 -11.73 -1.10 -16.52
C ILE A 66 -11.83 -1.30 -15.00
N ILE A 67 -10.75 -1.80 -14.41
CA ILE A 67 -10.68 -2.10 -12.98
C ILE A 67 -9.82 -1.05 -12.30
N ILE A 68 -10.37 -0.40 -11.27
CA ILE A 68 -9.61 0.48 -10.37
C ILE A 68 -9.59 -0.17 -8.99
N MET A 69 -8.41 -0.64 -8.58
CA MET A 69 -8.19 -1.14 -7.23
C MET A 69 -8.08 0.02 -6.24
N GLN A 70 -8.86 -0.06 -5.17
CA GLN A 70 -8.89 0.99 -4.16
C GLN A 70 -8.88 0.37 -2.75
N ALA A 71 -8.04 0.91 -1.86
CA ALA A 71 -8.13 0.65 -0.43
C ALA A 71 -8.67 1.89 0.29
N ALA A 72 -7.89 2.53 1.16
CA ALA A 72 -8.33 3.69 1.97
C ALA A 72 -8.47 5.01 1.18
N ASN A 73 -8.12 5.04 -0.09
CA ASN A 73 -8.22 6.20 -0.97
C ASN A 73 -7.52 7.48 -0.43
N THR A 74 -6.42 7.31 0.31
CA THR A 74 -5.65 8.40 0.92
C THR A 74 -4.52 8.94 0.02
N GLY A 75 -4.35 8.37 -1.18
CA GLY A 75 -3.34 8.78 -2.15
C GLY A 75 -3.54 10.21 -2.64
N LEU A 76 -2.43 10.91 -2.90
CA LEU A 76 -2.45 12.33 -3.28
C LEU A 76 -2.45 12.56 -4.79
N THR A 77 -2.35 11.50 -5.60
CA THR A 77 -2.16 11.55 -7.05
C THR A 77 -3.37 11.08 -7.86
N GLY A 78 -4.46 10.71 -7.20
CA GLY A 78 -5.70 10.27 -7.86
C GLY A 78 -5.64 8.87 -8.47
N GLY A 79 -4.60 8.07 -8.19
CA GLY A 79 -4.42 6.73 -8.79
C GLY A 79 -5.44 5.68 -8.37
N SER A 80 -6.24 5.93 -7.32
CA SER A 80 -7.28 5.04 -6.81
C SER A 80 -8.71 5.48 -7.14
N THR A 81 -8.88 6.47 -8.03
CA THR A 81 -10.19 6.97 -8.47
C THR A 81 -10.23 7.12 -9.99
N PRO A 82 -11.40 7.08 -10.61
CA PRO A 82 -11.56 7.53 -11.99
C PRO A 82 -11.14 9.01 -12.13
N TYR A 83 -10.78 9.42 -13.35
CA TYR A 83 -10.48 10.81 -13.65
C TYR A 83 -11.27 11.27 -14.87
N GLY A 84 -12.21 12.19 -14.67
CA GLY A 84 -13.05 12.68 -15.76
C GLY A 84 -13.93 11.59 -16.40
N SER A 85 -14.13 11.66 -17.74
CA SER A 85 -15.06 10.82 -18.50
C SER A 85 -14.49 10.20 -19.78
N GLY A 86 -13.18 10.35 -20.02
CA GLY A 86 -12.52 9.94 -21.28
C GLY A 86 -12.18 8.46 -21.41
N TYR A 87 -12.89 7.57 -20.74
CA TYR A 87 -12.64 6.14 -20.78
C TYR A 87 -13.44 5.46 -21.91
N ASP A 88 -12.80 4.47 -22.56
CA ASP A 88 -13.40 3.69 -23.66
C ASP A 88 -14.37 2.58 -23.20
N ARG A 89 -14.33 2.24 -21.91
CA ARG A 89 -15.12 1.15 -21.31
C ARG A 89 -15.62 1.56 -19.92
N PRO A 90 -16.68 0.86 -19.42
CA PRO A 90 -17.17 1.10 -18.07
C PRO A 90 -16.12 0.76 -16.98
N ILE A 91 -16.12 1.52 -15.91
CA ILE A 91 -15.18 1.38 -14.79
C ILE A 91 -15.88 0.68 -13.62
N ILE A 92 -15.19 -0.29 -13.03
CA ILE A 92 -15.53 -0.87 -11.73
C ILE A 92 -14.44 -0.48 -10.73
N ILE A 93 -14.83 0.15 -9.63
CA ILE A 93 -13.96 0.37 -8.48
C ILE A 93 -14.11 -0.85 -7.56
N ILE A 94 -12.98 -1.52 -7.26
CA ILE A 94 -12.95 -2.62 -6.29
C ILE A 94 -12.29 -2.10 -5.01
N ASN A 95 -13.11 -1.85 -3.99
CA ASN A 95 -12.62 -1.36 -2.70
C ASN A 95 -12.36 -2.51 -1.73
N THR A 96 -11.10 -2.66 -1.31
CA THR A 96 -10.61 -3.82 -0.56
C THR A 96 -10.67 -3.66 0.96
N MET A 97 -11.16 -2.54 1.49
CA MET A 97 -11.09 -2.21 2.92
C MET A 97 -11.75 -3.20 3.88
N ARG A 98 -12.59 -4.12 3.37
CA ARG A 98 -13.17 -5.21 4.17
C ARG A 98 -12.26 -6.42 4.33
N ILE A 99 -11.16 -6.49 3.58
CA ILE A 99 -10.16 -7.58 3.62
C ILE A 99 -8.97 -7.09 4.46
N ASP A 100 -9.17 -6.92 5.73
CA ASP A 100 -8.32 -6.12 6.64
C ASP A 100 -7.40 -6.93 7.57
N HIS A 101 -7.37 -8.26 7.42
CA HIS A 101 -6.60 -9.13 8.31
C HIS A 101 -5.08 -8.91 8.17
N ILE A 102 -4.38 -9.01 9.30
CA ILE A 102 -2.93 -8.95 9.41
C ILE A 102 -2.45 -10.20 10.16
N HIS A 103 -1.58 -10.97 9.55
CA HIS A 103 -0.96 -12.14 10.17
C HIS A 103 0.45 -11.78 10.66
N LEU A 104 0.74 -12.07 11.93
CA LEU A 104 2.11 -12.04 12.43
C LEU A 104 2.76 -13.40 12.12
N ILE A 105 3.96 -13.37 11.57
CA ILE A 105 4.79 -14.54 11.26
C ILE A 105 6.22 -14.32 11.77
N ASN A 106 7.01 -15.38 11.86
CA ASN A 106 8.39 -15.33 12.35
C ASN A 106 8.50 -14.58 13.69
N ASP A 107 7.65 -14.95 14.65
CA ASP A 107 7.60 -14.33 15.99
C ASP A 107 7.38 -12.80 15.97
N GLY A 108 6.63 -12.34 14.97
CA GLY A 108 6.34 -10.93 14.77
C GLY A 108 7.45 -10.13 14.10
N ASN A 109 8.53 -10.77 13.65
CA ASN A 109 9.59 -10.10 12.86
C ASN A 109 9.12 -9.77 11.43
N GLN A 110 8.05 -10.43 10.98
CA GLN A 110 7.41 -10.13 9.71
C GLN A 110 5.89 -10.19 9.86
N ILE A 111 5.21 -9.53 8.93
CA ILE A 111 3.76 -9.58 8.80
C ILE A 111 3.33 -9.97 7.40
N ILE A 112 2.12 -10.49 7.28
CA ILE A 112 1.37 -10.51 6.03
C ILE A 112 0.18 -9.60 6.21
N GLY A 113 0.13 -8.51 5.43
CA GLY A 113 -1.01 -7.61 5.37
C GLY A 113 -1.89 -7.95 4.18
N LEU A 114 -3.17 -8.24 4.41
CA LEU A 114 -4.14 -8.46 3.34
C LEU A 114 -4.56 -7.12 2.70
N ALA A 115 -5.25 -7.19 1.56
CA ALA A 115 -5.48 -6.09 0.63
C ALA A 115 -6.03 -4.78 1.21
N GLY A 116 -6.83 -4.86 2.28
CA GLY A 116 -7.44 -3.71 2.95
C GLY A 116 -6.84 -3.37 4.32
N SER A 117 -5.81 -4.12 4.77
CA SER A 117 -5.17 -3.89 6.07
C SER A 117 -4.54 -2.49 6.15
N THR A 118 -4.65 -1.85 7.32
CA THR A 118 -4.18 -0.47 7.54
C THR A 118 -2.89 -0.42 8.35
N LEU A 119 -2.11 0.64 8.17
CA LEU A 119 -0.93 0.91 9.02
C LEU A 119 -1.34 1.17 10.48
N TYR A 120 -2.50 1.78 10.70
CA TYR A 120 -3.03 2.02 12.04
C TYR A 120 -3.31 0.72 12.81
N ASP A 121 -3.95 -0.26 12.17
CA ASP A 121 -4.22 -1.56 12.78
C ASP A 121 -2.94 -2.37 12.96
N LEU A 122 -1.98 -2.20 12.04
CA LEU A 122 -0.66 -2.80 12.17
C LEU A 122 0.09 -2.26 13.39
N GLU A 123 0.12 -0.94 13.60
CA GLU A 123 0.72 -0.33 14.79
C GLU A 123 0.11 -0.87 16.09
N LYS A 124 -1.22 -0.93 16.15
CA LYS A 124 -1.93 -1.51 17.31
C LYS A 124 -1.53 -2.96 17.57
N LYS A 125 -1.37 -3.75 16.51
CA LYS A 125 -1.05 -5.18 16.59
C LYS A 125 0.41 -5.41 16.98
N LEU A 126 1.33 -4.55 16.57
CA LEU A 126 2.76 -4.68 16.83
C LEU A 126 3.19 -4.12 18.19
N LYS A 127 2.55 -3.05 18.66
CA LYS A 127 2.91 -2.36 19.91
C LYS A 127 3.01 -3.30 21.14
N PRO A 128 2.05 -4.24 21.38
CA PRO A 128 2.13 -5.15 22.52
C PRO A 128 3.33 -6.10 22.54
N ILE A 129 3.92 -6.36 21.36
CA ILE A 129 5.11 -7.21 21.21
C ILE A 129 6.40 -6.41 21.05
N GLY A 130 6.38 -5.10 21.32
CA GLY A 130 7.56 -4.23 21.23
C GLY A 130 8.05 -3.95 19.83
N LYS A 131 7.17 -4.10 18.82
CA LYS A 131 7.49 -3.88 17.40
C LYS A 131 6.74 -2.68 16.82
N GLU A 132 7.24 -2.17 15.71
CA GLU A 132 6.65 -1.10 14.93
C GLU A 132 6.69 -1.42 13.42
N PRO A 133 5.79 -0.81 12.59
CA PRO A 133 5.75 -1.07 11.16
C PRO A 133 6.99 -0.52 10.44
N HIS A 134 7.23 -1.03 9.22
CA HIS A 134 8.35 -0.60 8.39
C HIS A 134 8.30 0.89 8.02
N SER A 135 7.11 1.48 7.93
CA SER A 135 6.95 2.90 7.63
C SER A 135 5.89 3.56 8.50
N VAL A 136 6.12 4.83 8.81
CA VAL A 136 5.13 5.75 9.37
C VAL A 136 4.99 6.87 8.34
N ILE A 137 3.83 6.96 7.73
CA ILE A 137 3.52 7.98 6.70
C ILE A 137 2.45 8.93 7.23
N GLY A 138 2.41 10.16 6.72
CA GLY A 138 1.47 11.18 7.19
C GLY A 138 -0.01 10.78 7.12
N SER A 139 -0.36 9.84 6.25
CA SER A 139 -1.73 9.31 6.10
C SER A 139 -2.04 8.09 7.00
N THR A 140 -1.12 7.65 7.87
CA THR A 140 -1.36 6.53 8.80
C THR A 140 -2.58 6.80 9.68
N SER A 141 -2.68 8.00 10.26
CA SER A 141 -3.79 8.41 11.14
C SER A 141 -5.16 8.48 10.45
N ILE A 142 -5.19 8.59 9.12
CA ILE A 142 -6.42 8.61 8.31
C ILE A 142 -6.69 7.28 7.62
N GLY A 143 -6.01 6.21 8.03
CA GLY A 143 -6.28 4.84 7.62
C GLY A 143 -5.56 4.37 6.37
N ALA A 144 -4.39 4.93 6.02
CA ALA A 144 -3.60 4.46 4.88
C ALA A 144 -3.35 2.94 4.94
N SER A 145 -3.57 2.25 3.81
CA SER A 145 -3.39 0.81 3.73
C SER A 145 -1.93 0.41 3.53
N ILE A 146 -1.55 -0.76 4.06
CA ILE A 146 -0.22 -1.36 3.89
C ILE A 146 0.03 -1.62 2.39
N VAL A 147 -0.90 -2.31 1.73
CA VAL A 147 -0.78 -2.67 0.31
C VAL A 147 -0.72 -1.42 -0.57
N GLY A 148 -1.55 -0.40 -0.30
CA GLY A 148 -1.49 0.87 -1.03
C GLY A 148 -0.14 1.57 -0.89
N GLY A 149 0.47 1.49 0.30
CA GLY A 149 1.82 1.98 0.55
C GLY A 149 2.85 1.29 -0.35
N VAL A 150 2.83 -0.03 -0.42
CA VAL A 150 3.72 -0.84 -1.28
C VAL A 150 3.48 -0.54 -2.76
N CYS A 151 2.23 -0.55 -3.22
CA CYS A 151 1.90 -0.30 -4.63
C CYS A 151 2.37 1.08 -5.13
N ASN A 152 2.54 2.05 -4.23
CA ASN A 152 2.97 3.40 -4.55
C ASN A 152 4.40 3.72 -4.09
N ASN A 153 5.18 2.75 -3.62
CA ASN A 153 6.49 2.98 -3.00
C ASN A 153 6.44 4.16 -2.01
N SER A 154 5.40 4.21 -1.20
CA SER A 154 5.17 5.31 -0.26
C SER A 154 6.25 5.33 0.81
N GLY A 155 6.78 6.51 1.08
CA GLY A 155 7.77 6.70 2.12
C GLY A 155 7.28 7.65 3.20
N GLY A 156 7.90 7.54 4.38
CA GLY A 156 7.68 8.44 5.51
C GLY A 156 8.95 9.16 5.93
N SER A 157 8.95 9.71 7.13
CA SER A 157 10.07 10.45 7.71
C SER A 157 11.19 9.55 8.27
N LEU A 158 11.03 8.22 8.23
CA LEU A 158 12.00 7.28 8.79
C LEU A 158 13.25 7.19 7.91
N VAL A 159 14.36 7.67 8.44
CA VAL A 159 15.62 7.84 7.70
C VAL A 159 16.27 6.51 7.33
N LYS A 160 16.04 5.45 8.10
CA LYS A 160 16.73 4.16 7.92
C LYS A 160 15.98 3.14 7.07
N ARG A 161 14.68 3.36 6.77
CA ARG A 161 13.81 2.29 6.25
C ARG A 161 13.35 2.46 4.81
N GLY A 162 13.61 3.61 4.20
CA GLY A 162 13.21 3.87 2.83
C GLY A 162 11.69 3.83 2.59
N PRO A 163 11.28 3.61 1.34
CA PRO A 163 9.88 3.45 0.97
C PRO A 163 9.32 2.10 1.40
N ALA A 164 7.99 1.98 1.37
CA ALA A 164 7.28 0.72 1.51
C ALA A 164 7.63 -0.19 0.31
N TYR A 165 8.48 -1.17 0.54
CA TYR A 165 8.99 -2.08 -0.48
C TYR A 165 8.95 -3.52 0.00
N THR A 166 8.61 -4.42 -0.89
CA THR A 166 8.75 -5.86 -0.71
C THR A 166 8.76 -6.57 -2.06
N GLU A 167 9.50 -7.67 -2.14
CA GLU A 167 9.47 -8.63 -3.26
C GLU A 167 8.46 -9.76 -3.01
N LEU A 168 7.86 -9.79 -1.82
CA LEU A 168 7.01 -10.87 -1.33
C LEU A 168 5.54 -10.44 -1.36
N ALA A 169 4.81 -10.87 -2.39
CA ALA A 169 3.41 -10.51 -2.58
C ALA A 169 2.58 -11.65 -3.20
N LEU A 170 1.27 -11.62 -2.93
CA LEU A 170 0.26 -12.39 -3.66
C LEU A 170 -0.54 -11.39 -4.50
N TYR A 171 -0.59 -11.58 -5.81
CA TYR A 171 -1.25 -10.66 -6.73
C TYR A 171 -1.87 -11.35 -7.94
N ALA A 172 -2.84 -10.71 -8.54
CA ALA A 172 -3.39 -11.12 -9.83
C ALA A 172 -2.99 -10.14 -10.93
N LYS A 173 -2.76 -10.69 -12.12
CA LYS A 173 -2.51 -9.95 -13.36
C LYS A 173 -3.25 -10.60 -14.52
N VAL A 174 -3.49 -9.84 -15.58
CA VAL A 174 -3.93 -10.40 -16.86
C VAL A 174 -2.68 -10.75 -17.67
N ASN A 175 -2.59 -11.99 -18.10
CA ASN A 175 -1.47 -12.49 -18.89
C ASN A 175 -1.58 -12.05 -20.37
N LYS A 176 -0.60 -12.44 -21.20
CA LYS A 176 -0.57 -12.08 -22.62
C LYS A 176 -1.73 -12.65 -23.44
N ASN A 177 -2.38 -13.69 -22.94
CA ASN A 177 -3.54 -14.33 -23.56
C ASN A 177 -4.87 -13.69 -23.13
N GLY A 178 -4.84 -12.66 -22.29
CA GLY A 178 -6.05 -12.05 -21.73
C GLY A 178 -6.66 -12.80 -20.54
N GLU A 179 -5.97 -13.79 -19.98
CA GLU A 179 -6.44 -14.61 -18.88
C GLU A 179 -5.98 -14.06 -17.53
N LEU A 180 -6.86 -14.12 -16.53
CA LEU A 180 -6.51 -13.75 -15.17
C LEU A 180 -5.66 -14.85 -14.51
N GLU A 181 -4.48 -14.47 -14.02
CA GLU A 181 -3.51 -15.34 -13.36
C GLU A 181 -3.29 -14.85 -11.91
N LEU A 182 -3.34 -15.77 -10.94
CA LEU A 182 -2.92 -15.52 -9.56
C LEU A 182 -1.47 -15.96 -9.38
N VAL A 183 -0.62 -15.04 -8.92
CA VAL A 183 0.81 -15.28 -8.72
C VAL A 183 1.12 -15.22 -7.23
N ASN A 184 1.60 -16.34 -6.67
CA ASN A 184 2.02 -16.43 -5.28
C ASN A 184 3.54 -16.27 -5.18
N GLU A 185 3.97 -15.10 -4.75
CA GLU A 185 5.36 -14.77 -4.42
C GLU A 185 5.56 -14.42 -2.94
N LEU A 186 4.63 -14.82 -2.05
CA LEU A 186 4.79 -14.63 -0.61
C LEU A 186 5.89 -15.49 0.00
N ASP A 187 6.42 -16.45 -0.76
CA ASP A 187 7.29 -17.52 -0.26
C ASP A 187 6.66 -18.29 0.90
N ILE A 188 5.39 -18.65 0.71
CA ILE A 188 4.63 -19.51 1.60
C ILE A 188 3.92 -20.55 0.75
N ASN A 189 4.03 -21.81 1.15
CA ASN A 189 3.29 -22.89 0.52
C ASN A 189 1.83 -22.85 0.97
N LEU A 190 0.96 -22.32 0.10
CA LEU A 190 -0.47 -22.12 0.38
C LEU A 190 -1.36 -23.07 -0.43
N GLY A 191 -0.79 -23.98 -1.23
CA GLY A 191 -1.50 -24.85 -2.13
C GLY A 191 -1.17 -24.61 -3.61
N LYS A 192 -1.94 -25.23 -4.51
CA LYS A 192 -1.65 -25.24 -5.95
C LYS A 192 -2.67 -24.45 -6.79
N SER A 193 -3.93 -24.47 -6.41
CA SER A 193 -4.98 -23.73 -7.13
C SER A 193 -5.17 -22.33 -6.55
N PRO A 194 -5.64 -21.36 -7.33
CA PRO A 194 -5.97 -20.02 -6.81
C PRO A 194 -6.89 -20.07 -5.60
N GLU A 195 -7.93 -20.88 -5.67
CA GLU A 195 -8.92 -21.01 -4.61
C GLU A 195 -8.31 -21.57 -3.33
N GLU A 196 -7.46 -22.59 -3.42
CA GLU A 196 -6.76 -23.19 -2.28
C GLU A 196 -5.81 -22.17 -1.65
N ILE A 197 -4.99 -21.46 -2.44
CA ILE A 197 -4.07 -20.43 -2.00
C ILE A 197 -4.82 -19.33 -1.22
N LEU A 198 -5.92 -18.83 -1.79
CA LEU A 198 -6.68 -17.73 -1.20
C LEU A 198 -7.38 -18.14 0.10
N ILE A 199 -7.96 -19.34 0.15
CA ILE A 199 -8.63 -19.87 1.35
C ILE A 199 -7.60 -20.10 2.46
N ASN A 200 -6.48 -20.73 2.16
CA ASN A 200 -5.43 -21.01 3.14
C ASN A 200 -4.81 -19.72 3.67
N LEU A 201 -4.57 -18.74 2.81
CA LEU A 201 -4.10 -17.43 3.25
C LEU A 201 -5.14 -16.71 4.13
N GLN A 202 -6.40 -16.63 3.67
CA GLN A 202 -7.47 -15.95 4.41
C GLN A 202 -7.64 -16.49 5.84
N ASN A 203 -7.61 -17.82 5.98
CA ASN A 203 -7.86 -18.51 7.25
C ASN A 203 -6.59 -18.76 8.07
N LYS A 204 -5.42 -18.32 7.57
CA LYS A 204 -4.11 -18.61 8.18
C LYS A 204 -3.86 -20.12 8.35
N ASN A 205 -4.26 -20.93 7.37
CA ASN A 205 -4.04 -22.37 7.33
C ASN A 205 -2.62 -22.70 6.85
N TYR A 206 -1.63 -22.15 7.51
CA TYR A 206 -0.21 -22.37 7.27
C TYR A 206 0.58 -22.11 8.55
N THR A 207 1.75 -22.68 8.64
CA THR A 207 2.67 -22.62 9.79
C THR A 207 4.03 -22.06 9.38
N ASN A 208 4.94 -21.91 10.31
CA ASN A 208 6.32 -21.52 10.01
C ASN A 208 7.05 -22.55 9.12
N LEU A 209 6.60 -23.81 9.08
CA LEU A 209 7.18 -24.87 8.22
C LEU A 209 6.83 -24.67 6.75
N ASP A 210 5.74 -23.98 6.47
CA ASP A 210 5.29 -23.68 5.11
C ASP A 210 5.99 -22.45 4.53
N ILE A 211 6.74 -21.70 5.36
CA ILE A 211 7.48 -20.51 4.95
C ILE A 211 8.78 -20.94 4.25
N ILE A 212 8.90 -20.57 2.99
CA ILE A 212 10.07 -20.83 2.16
C ILE A 212 11.14 -19.76 2.46
N LYS A 213 12.36 -20.20 2.75
CA LYS A 213 13.51 -19.31 2.86
C LYS A 213 14.05 -19.00 1.47
N SER A 214 13.91 -17.78 1.03
CA SER A 214 14.44 -17.31 -0.25
C SER A 214 15.41 -16.13 -0.06
N LYS A 215 15.91 -15.59 -1.17
CA LYS A 215 16.70 -14.37 -1.18
C LYS A 215 15.85 -13.12 -1.41
N LYS A 216 14.53 -13.28 -1.55
CA LYS A 216 13.61 -12.15 -1.76
C LYS A 216 13.52 -11.29 -0.52
N LEU A 217 13.41 -10.00 -0.74
CA LEU A 217 13.44 -8.99 0.30
C LEU A 217 12.00 -8.65 0.76
N ALA A 218 11.82 -8.57 2.09
CA ALA A 218 10.59 -8.09 2.72
C ALA A 218 10.66 -6.58 3.08
N SER A 219 11.78 -5.93 2.78
CA SER A 219 12.05 -4.49 2.91
C SER A 219 13.25 -4.09 2.05
N ASP A 220 13.45 -2.78 1.83
CA ASP A 220 14.65 -2.28 1.16
C ASP A 220 15.87 -2.35 2.10
N ASP A 221 16.80 -3.22 1.81
CA ASP A 221 18.03 -3.43 2.59
C ASP A 221 19.18 -2.48 2.22
N LYS A 222 19.08 -1.74 1.11
CA LYS A 222 20.11 -0.84 0.58
C LYS A 222 19.87 0.64 0.86
N TYR A 223 18.71 0.98 1.39
CA TYR A 223 18.33 2.37 1.55
C TYR A 223 19.32 3.19 2.40
N VAL A 224 19.86 2.59 3.46
CA VAL A 224 20.86 3.25 4.31
C VAL A 224 22.12 3.64 3.54
N GLU A 225 22.57 2.80 2.63
CA GLU A 225 23.72 3.08 1.77
C GLU A 225 23.40 4.21 0.80
N ILE A 226 22.22 4.14 0.17
CA ILE A 226 21.76 5.12 -0.81
C ILE A 226 21.62 6.52 -0.18
N ILE A 227 21.03 6.61 1.03
CA ILE A 227 20.82 7.92 1.69
C ILE A 227 22.12 8.55 2.17
N ARG A 228 23.17 7.75 2.41
CA ARG A 228 24.50 8.22 2.81
C ARG A 228 25.30 8.81 1.64
N ASP A 229 24.96 8.48 0.41
CA ASP A 229 25.57 9.09 -0.77
C ASP A 229 24.98 10.49 -1.00
N VAL A 230 25.48 11.46 -0.23
CA VAL A 230 25.03 12.85 -0.27
C VAL A 230 25.49 13.61 -1.52
N GLU A 231 26.40 13.03 -2.31
CA GLU A 231 26.88 13.58 -3.58
C GLU A 231 26.12 13.04 -4.79
N SER A 232 25.26 12.05 -4.58
CA SER A 232 24.46 11.47 -5.65
C SER A 232 23.62 12.52 -6.36
N LYS A 233 23.62 12.49 -7.68
CA LYS A 233 22.76 13.33 -8.52
C LYS A 233 21.31 12.83 -8.55
N THR A 234 21.08 11.59 -8.13
CA THR A 234 19.75 10.96 -8.06
C THR A 234 19.19 11.13 -6.65
N PRO A 235 17.93 11.55 -6.49
CA PRO A 235 17.30 11.57 -5.18
C PRO A 235 17.38 10.20 -4.51
N SER A 236 17.65 10.17 -3.22
CA SER A 236 17.72 8.92 -2.46
C SER A 236 16.38 8.16 -2.44
N ARG A 237 15.27 8.88 -2.61
CA ARG A 237 13.93 8.31 -2.63
C ARG A 237 12.98 9.10 -3.52
N PHE A 238 12.26 8.38 -4.38
CA PHE A 238 11.13 8.89 -5.18
C PHE A 238 10.25 7.71 -5.62
N ASN A 239 8.95 7.94 -5.83
CA ASN A 239 7.99 6.86 -6.04
C ASN A 239 8.22 6.04 -7.32
N ALA A 240 8.76 6.64 -8.37
CA ALA A 240 9.06 5.99 -9.65
C ALA A 240 10.49 5.40 -9.73
N ASP A 241 11.13 5.16 -8.60
CA ASP A 241 12.49 4.61 -8.53
C ASP A 241 12.53 3.21 -9.14
N LYS A 242 13.21 3.08 -10.28
CA LYS A 242 13.32 1.79 -10.99
C LYS A 242 14.03 0.70 -10.18
N ARG A 243 14.84 1.06 -9.18
CA ARG A 243 15.50 0.12 -8.27
C ARG A 243 14.50 -0.58 -7.34
N LEU A 244 13.33 0.04 -7.11
CA LEU A 244 12.29 -0.37 -6.18
C LEU A 244 10.97 -0.74 -6.91
N LEU A 245 11.04 -1.06 -8.20
CA LEU A 245 9.91 -1.60 -8.96
C LEU A 245 10.03 -3.12 -9.01
N TYR A 246 9.18 -3.81 -8.26
CA TYR A 246 9.15 -5.26 -8.23
C TYR A 246 7.71 -5.75 -8.00
N ASN A 247 7.10 -6.30 -9.04
CA ASN A 247 5.72 -6.82 -9.00
C ASN A 247 4.74 -5.88 -8.27
N ALA A 248 4.42 -6.12 -6.99
CA ALA A 248 3.52 -5.29 -6.20
C ALA A 248 4.12 -3.92 -5.89
N SER A 249 5.44 -3.87 -5.59
CA SER A 249 6.13 -2.62 -5.24
C SER A 249 6.18 -1.67 -6.43
N GLY A 250 5.59 -0.49 -6.27
CA GLY A 250 5.51 0.52 -7.32
C GLY A 250 4.60 0.15 -8.50
N SER A 251 3.73 -0.83 -8.36
CA SER A 251 2.81 -1.28 -9.42
C SER A 251 1.79 -0.23 -9.85
N ALA A 252 1.44 0.70 -8.97
CA ALA A 252 0.56 1.84 -9.24
C ALA A 252 -0.77 1.42 -9.93
N GLY A 253 -1.35 0.29 -9.51
CA GLY A 253 -2.63 -0.22 -10.02
C GLY A 253 -2.55 -1.08 -11.30
N LYS A 254 -1.36 -1.42 -11.79
CA LYS A 254 -1.20 -2.33 -12.95
C LYS A 254 -1.56 -3.78 -12.65
N ILE A 255 -1.58 -4.16 -11.38
CA ILE A 255 -1.93 -5.49 -10.88
C ILE A 255 -2.88 -5.36 -9.70
N ALA A 256 -3.63 -6.41 -9.38
CA ALA A 256 -4.47 -6.47 -8.20
C ALA A 256 -3.72 -7.22 -7.08
N VAL A 257 -3.33 -6.53 -6.02
CA VAL A 257 -2.57 -7.11 -4.91
C VAL A 257 -3.51 -7.59 -3.81
N PHE A 258 -3.38 -8.87 -3.44
CA PHE A 258 -4.18 -9.55 -2.42
C PHE A 258 -3.53 -9.50 -1.04
N ALA A 259 -2.21 -9.61 -1.01
CA ALA A 259 -1.43 -9.55 0.22
C ALA A 259 0.03 -9.18 -0.05
N VAL A 260 0.68 -8.62 0.95
CA VAL A 260 2.12 -8.36 0.98
C VAL A 260 2.73 -8.89 2.28
N ARG A 261 3.95 -9.40 2.20
CA ARG A 261 4.75 -9.81 3.36
C ARG A 261 5.86 -8.79 3.58
N MET A 262 6.00 -8.29 4.81
CA MET A 262 6.91 -7.18 5.12
C MET A 262 7.60 -7.39 6.47
N ASP A 263 8.79 -6.82 6.61
CA ASP A 263 9.52 -6.78 7.88
C ASP A 263 8.87 -5.82 8.88
N THR A 264 9.09 -6.10 10.15
CA THR A 264 8.80 -5.23 11.28
C THR A 264 10.10 -4.86 12.00
N TYR A 265 10.04 -3.89 12.87
CA TYR A 265 11.24 -3.36 13.54
C TYR A 265 10.99 -3.23 15.04
N ASP A 266 12.07 -3.32 15.82
CA ASP A 266 11.99 -3.10 17.27
C ASP A 266 11.70 -1.63 17.58
N ILE A 267 10.82 -1.39 18.54
CA ILE A 267 10.57 -0.04 19.04
C ILE A 267 11.85 0.45 19.77
N PRO A 268 12.38 1.63 19.46
CA PRO A 268 13.51 2.18 20.16
C PRO A 268 13.26 2.31 21.66
N LYS A 269 14.18 1.85 22.49
CA LYS A 269 14.05 1.90 23.96
C LYS A 269 13.95 3.32 24.52
N LYS A 270 14.61 4.28 23.85
CA LYS A 270 14.58 5.72 24.20
C LYS A 270 14.61 6.54 22.91
N ASN A 271 13.80 7.57 22.87
CA ASN A 271 13.79 8.56 21.81
C ASN A 271 14.07 9.94 22.40
N GLN A 272 14.84 10.75 21.68
CA GLN A 272 15.07 12.16 21.97
C GLN A 272 14.81 12.96 20.71
N VAL A 273 14.08 14.06 20.85
CA VAL A 273 13.77 14.98 19.75
C VAL A 273 14.63 16.23 19.92
N PHE A 274 15.24 16.66 18.82
CA PHE A 274 16.00 17.90 18.73
C PHE A 274 15.30 18.85 17.78
N TYR A 275 15.05 20.06 18.23
CA TYR A 275 14.58 21.16 17.39
C TYR A 275 15.76 22.07 17.09
N VAL A 276 16.07 22.19 15.80
CA VAL A 276 17.17 23.03 15.33
C VAL A 276 16.59 24.15 14.48
N GLY A 277 16.80 25.39 14.85
CA GLY A 277 16.32 26.56 14.14
C GLY A 277 17.45 27.39 13.56
N THR A 278 17.23 27.90 12.34
CA THR A 278 18.15 28.87 11.70
C THR A 278 17.35 29.73 10.70
N ASN A 279 17.88 30.95 10.44
CA ASN A 279 17.36 31.81 9.37
C ASN A 279 18.10 31.64 8.04
N ASP A 280 19.13 30.79 7.99
CA ASP A 280 19.85 30.42 6.77
C ASP A 280 19.64 28.96 6.43
N SER A 281 18.89 28.71 5.35
CA SER A 281 18.57 27.35 4.87
C SER A 281 19.82 26.52 4.49
N LYS A 282 20.95 27.16 4.19
CA LYS A 282 22.21 26.47 3.89
C LYS A 282 22.73 25.71 5.10
N VAL A 283 22.47 26.20 6.32
CA VAL A 283 22.83 25.53 7.57
C VAL A 283 22.10 24.18 7.68
N PHE A 284 20.82 24.11 7.34
CA PHE A 284 20.09 22.82 7.33
C PHE A 284 20.65 21.85 6.29
N THR A 285 21.04 22.35 5.13
CA THR A 285 21.70 21.52 4.12
C THR A 285 23.00 20.94 4.65
N GLN A 286 23.82 21.75 5.32
CA GLN A 286 25.08 21.29 5.91
C GLN A 286 24.82 20.26 7.01
N ILE A 287 23.91 20.53 7.96
CA ILE A 287 23.55 19.61 9.05
C ILE A 287 23.09 18.25 8.47
N ARG A 288 22.21 18.26 7.46
CA ARG A 288 21.75 17.04 6.80
C ARG A 288 22.93 16.25 6.20
N ARG A 289 23.81 16.92 5.47
CA ARG A 289 24.98 16.30 4.84
C ARG A 289 25.92 15.70 5.90
N ASP A 290 26.23 16.46 6.93
CA ASP A 290 27.12 16.01 8.02
C ASP A 290 26.56 14.80 8.76
N ILE A 291 25.26 14.78 9.08
CA ILE A 291 24.60 13.66 9.72
C ILE A 291 24.66 12.41 8.83
N LEU A 292 24.29 12.54 7.55
CA LEU A 292 24.23 11.40 6.63
C LEU A 292 25.61 10.84 6.30
N SER A 293 26.64 11.70 6.15
CA SER A 293 27.99 11.27 5.79
C SER A 293 28.81 10.77 6.99
N ASN A 294 28.70 11.44 8.15
CA ASN A 294 29.69 11.29 9.22
C ASN A 294 29.16 10.53 10.44
N PHE A 295 27.85 10.55 10.71
CA PHE A 295 27.32 9.90 11.91
C PHE A 295 27.33 8.38 11.78
N LYS A 296 27.93 7.69 12.75
CA LYS A 296 27.91 6.23 12.83
C LYS A 296 26.46 5.70 12.88
N THR A 297 25.61 6.35 13.66
CA THR A 297 24.19 6.01 13.80
C THR A 297 23.33 7.11 13.22
N LEU A 298 22.51 6.79 12.21
CA LEU A 298 21.56 7.73 11.66
C LEU A 298 20.39 7.99 12.62
N PRO A 299 19.77 9.17 12.58
CA PRO A 299 18.56 9.45 13.34
C PRO A 299 17.42 8.51 12.89
N THR A 300 16.43 8.31 13.75
CA THR A 300 15.23 7.53 13.43
C THR A 300 14.39 8.25 12.36
N SER A 301 14.20 9.56 12.53
CA SER A 301 13.50 10.42 11.57
C SER A 301 14.17 11.78 11.48
N GLY A 302 13.92 12.49 10.39
CA GLY A 302 14.38 13.86 10.19
C GLY A 302 13.41 14.58 9.25
N ASP A 303 12.84 15.68 9.73
CA ASP A 303 11.91 16.50 8.97
C ASP A 303 12.38 17.95 8.92
N TYR A 304 12.04 18.62 7.83
CA TYR A 304 12.22 20.05 7.65
C TYR A 304 10.87 20.76 7.71
N LEU A 305 10.78 21.78 8.55
CA LEU A 305 9.60 22.63 8.65
C LEU A 305 9.96 24.07 8.30
N HIS A 306 9.41 24.58 7.19
CA HIS A 306 9.52 25.99 6.86
C HIS A 306 8.69 26.86 7.82
N ARG A 307 9.14 28.10 8.07
CA ARG A 307 8.42 29.04 8.94
C ARG A 307 6.97 29.26 8.49
N ASP A 308 6.72 29.40 7.21
CA ASP A 308 5.36 29.59 6.68
C ASP A 308 4.44 28.40 6.98
N CYS A 309 4.96 27.17 6.96
CA CYS A 309 4.19 25.98 7.36
C CYS A 309 3.83 26.02 8.85
N TYR A 310 4.75 26.47 9.69
CA TYR A 310 4.50 26.65 11.13
C TYR A 310 3.42 27.71 11.37
N ASP A 311 3.54 28.87 10.71
CA ASP A 311 2.61 29.98 10.86
C ASP A 311 1.22 29.60 10.31
N ALA A 312 1.14 28.89 9.21
CA ALA A 312 -0.10 28.34 8.67
C ALA A 312 -0.74 27.31 9.64
N ALA A 313 0.07 26.39 10.18
CA ALA A 313 -0.42 25.42 11.16
C ALA A 313 -0.97 26.15 12.41
N LYS A 314 -0.24 27.12 12.96
CA LYS A 314 -0.68 27.92 14.11
C LYS A 314 -2.01 28.67 13.83
N LYS A 315 -2.21 29.15 12.60
CA LYS A 315 -3.40 29.93 12.20
C LYS A 315 -4.63 29.06 11.93
N TYR A 316 -4.44 27.87 11.32
CA TYR A 316 -5.52 27.06 10.77
C TYR A 316 -5.70 25.69 11.44
N SER A 317 -4.74 25.22 12.24
CA SER A 317 -4.87 24.01 13.03
C SER A 317 -5.74 24.27 14.26
N LYS A 318 -6.78 23.45 14.44
CA LYS A 318 -7.66 23.48 15.61
C LYS A 318 -7.08 22.65 16.74
#